data_0ef9a5e586a841da9a48e68299e5add2
#
_entry.id   0ef9a5e586a841da9a48e68299e5add2
#
_cell.length_a   1.000
_cell.length_b   1.000
_cell.length_c   1.000
_cell.angle_alpha   90.00
_cell.angle_beta   90.00
_cell.angle_gamma   90.00
#
_symmetry.space_group_name_H-M   'P 1'
#
loop_
_entity.id
_entity.type
_entity.pdbx_description
1 polymer ?
#
loop_
_entity_poly.entity_id
_entity_poly.type
_entity_poly.pdbx_seq_one_letter_code
_entity_poly.pdbx_strand_id
1 'polypeptide(L)'
;MKIGVLAQSVDKECRELVSSIEKISGFSCPVFDISDSAGTTVQLDQAGVVWNGFRLDEFDKLVILGFDYQDPLIPRAVVSADWSIWQIDYVVDQQYYSFISSVLRDLERRGVCMVNTWDSLKYNFSKALLLSRLQESGFLLPKWLCSNEMSAVEKFCTDEKQVIWRPNNGRAAWQLFLDKQRLYCVDPSKAPVLVASHPGFQLQRAFVCGTEVLLALHCSAPYAADFEYMEQVWCCDSTAVAGELVAAVASTGATWAQVLYTEIDGRPCIYDIDSDPKYGWLPIEFRNYLNHRLAEQLLEIPVTTAVPLGGMARAERDSLFVRRMLVTLHELEANKYATS
;
A
#
# COMPACT_ATOMS: atom_id res chain seq x y z
N MET A 1 -18.97 -0.26 20.16
CA MET A 1 -18.15 0.40 19.13
C MET A 1 -18.61 -0.10 17.76
N LYS A 2 -18.92 0.81 16.84
CA LYS A 2 -19.44 0.53 15.50
C LYS A 2 -18.29 0.75 14.49
N ILE A 3 -17.84 -0.34 13.86
CA ILE A 3 -16.74 -0.31 12.87
C ILE A 3 -17.28 -0.65 11.50
N GLY A 4 -16.83 0.06 10.48
CA GLY A 4 -17.08 -0.23 9.07
C GLY A 4 -15.79 -0.28 8.26
N VAL A 5 -15.79 -0.94 7.12
CA VAL A 5 -14.65 -1.04 6.22
C VAL A 5 -15.00 -0.46 4.86
N LEU A 6 -14.21 0.51 4.42
CA LEU A 6 -14.24 1.07 3.06
C LEU A 6 -13.16 0.33 2.25
N ALA A 7 -13.57 -0.53 1.33
CA ALA A 7 -12.63 -1.39 0.60
C ALA A 7 -13.22 -1.85 -0.73
N GLN A 8 -12.41 -2.51 -1.54
CA GLN A 8 -12.92 -3.36 -2.61
C GLN A 8 -13.44 -4.66 -1.98
N SER A 9 -14.74 -4.94 -2.10
CA SER A 9 -15.39 -6.10 -1.44
C SER A 9 -14.84 -7.45 -1.90
N VAL A 10 -14.22 -7.48 -3.08
CA VAL A 10 -13.58 -8.68 -3.64
C VAL A 10 -12.18 -8.95 -3.06
N ASP A 11 -11.58 -7.98 -2.37
CA ASP A 11 -10.24 -8.14 -1.81
C ASP A 11 -10.23 -9.17 -0.68
N LYS A 12 -9.23 -10.04 -0.73
CA LYS A 12 -9.06 -11.13 0.25
C LYS A 12 -8.82 -10.58 1.65
N GLU A 13 -7.96 -9.57 1.77
CA GLU A 13 -7.63 -8.90 3.03
C GLU A 13 -8.87 -8.28 3.69
N CYS A 14 -9.72 -7.63 2.88
CA CYS A 14 -10.96 -7.05 3.38
C CYS A 14 -11.86 -8.11 4.02
N ARG A 15 -12.13 -9.20 3.30
CA ARG A 15 -13.01 -10.28 3.78
C ARG A 15 -12.49 -10.97 5.03
N GLU A 16 -11.17 -11.21 5.09
CA GLU A 16 -10.54 -11.87 6.23
C GLU A 16 -10.52 -10.96 7.47
N LEU A 17 -10.24 -9.65 7.30
CA LEU A 17 -10.29 -8.68 8.38
C LEU A 17 -11.70 -8.52 8.93
N VAL A 18 -12.70 -8.34 8.06
CA VAL A 18 -14.12 -8.25 8.44
C VAL A 18 -14.54 -9.49 9.25
N SER A 19 -14.21 -10.69 8.75
CA SER A 19 -14.50 -11.94 9.47
C SER A 19 -13.83 -11.97 10.85
N SER A 20 -12.61 -11.45 10.99
CA SER A 20 -11.92 -11.37 12.28
C SER A 20 -12.59 -10.39 13.24
N ILE A 21 -12.98 -9.20 12.74
CA ILE A 21 -13.71 -8.21 13.54
C ILE A 21 -15.04 -8.78 14.03
N GLU A 22 -15.83 -9.38 13.15
CA GLU A 22 -17.15 -9.96 13.48
C GLU A 22 -17.03 -11.11 14.47
N LYS A 23 -16.05 -11.99 14.29
CA LYS A 23 -15.80 -13.12 15.18
C LYS A 23 -15.42 -12.67 16.60
N ILE A 24 -14.63 -11.60 16.72
CA ILE A 24 -14.16 -11.10 18.01
C ILE A 24 -15.23 -10.25 18.68
N SER A 25 -15.87 -9.35 17.94
CA SER A 25 -16.84 -8.40 18.49
C SER A 25 -18.23 -8.99 18.71
N GLY A 26 -18.60 -10.01 17.93
CA GLY A 26 -19.96 -10.53 17.86
C GLY A 26 -20.94 -9.63 17.09
N PHE A 27 -20.48 -8.53 16.49
CA PHE A 27 -21.31 -7.59 15.73
C PHE A 27 -20.96 -7.64 14.25
N SER A 28 -21.94 -7.29 13.40
CA SER A 28 -21.69 -7.16 11.96
C SER A 28 -20.80 -5.96 11.66
N CYS A 29 -19.84 -6.15 10.77
CA CYS A 29 -18.93 -5.13 10.27
C CYS A 29 -19.24 -4.88 8.77
N PRO A 30 -20.01 -3.84 8.42
CA PRO A 30 -20.39 -3.59 7.05
C PRO A 30 -19.19 -3.19 6.19
N VAL A 31 -19.18 -3.67 4.94
CA VAL A 31 -18.24 -3.28 3.91
C VAL A 31 -18.90 -2.27 2.96
N PHE A 32 -18.26 -1.15 2.76
CA PHE A 32 -18.63 -0.12 1.81
C PHE A 32 -17.71 -0.22 0.60
N ASP A 33 -18.23 -0.78 -0.50
CA ASP A 33 -17.42 -1.06 -1.70
C ASP A 33 -17.11 0.23 -2.45
N ILE A 34 -15.83 0.60 -2.45
CA ILE A 34 -15.32 1.80 -3.13
C ILE A 34 -15.01 1.55 -4.61
N SER A 35 -15.07 0.32 -5.10
CA SER A 35 -14.78 -0.03 -6.50
C SER A 35 -16.04 -0.11 -7.38
N ASP A 36 -17.21 -0.26 -6.76
CA ASP A 36 -18.49 -0.39 -7.46
C ASP A 36 -19.23 0.94 -7.51
N SER A 37 -18.83 1.81 -8.44
CA SER A 37 -19.50 3.10 -8.65
C SER A 37 -20.92 2.98 -9.21
N ALA A 38 -21.26 1.86 -9.86
CA ALA A 38 -22.56 1.65 -10.49
C ALA A 38 -23.61 1.07 -9.52
N GLY A 39 -23.17 0.17 -8.61
CA GLY A 39 -24.03 -0.45 -7.60
C GLY A 39 -24.11 0.30 -6.27
N THR A 40 -23.36 1.41 -6.15
CA THR A 40 -23.21 2.15 -4.89
C THR A 40 -23.95 3.49 -4.94
N THR A 41 -24.80 3.74 -3.94
CA THR A 41 -25.41 5.06 -3.72
C THR A 41 -24.68 5.75 -2.58
N VAL A 42 -24.05 6.91 -2.88
CA VAL A 42 -23.38 7.75 -1.87
C VAL A 42 -23.93 9.15 -1.97
N GLN A 43 -24.30 9.71 -0.83
CA GLN A 43 -24.76 11.07 -0.69
C GLN A 43 -23.93 11.80 0.36
N LEU A 44 -23.46 12.98 0.02
CA LEU A 44 -22.80 13.90 0.93
C LEU A 44 -23.57 15.23 0.92
N ASP A 45 -24.08 15.64 2.07
CA ASP A 45 -24.76 16.91 2.26
C ASP A 45 -24.47 17.51 3.65
N GLN A 46 -25.19 18.58 3.99
CA GLN A 46 -25.02 19.25 5.29
C GLN A 46 -25.37 18.32 6.48
N ALA A 47 -26.26 17.34 6.28
CA ALA A 47 -26.66 16.39 7.33
C ALA A 47 -25.63 15.31 7.56
N GLY A 48 -24.75 15.03 6.59
CA GLY A 48 -23.69 14.03 6.73
C GLY A 48 -23.48 13.17 5.48
N VAL A 49 -22.88 11.99 5.69
CA VAL A 49 -22.60 11.02 4.63
C VAL A 49 -23.52 9.82 4.78
N VAL A 50 -24.26 9.51 3.71
CA VAL A 50 -25.06 8.29 3.61
C VAL A 50 -24.49 7.41 2.51
N TRP A 51 -24.17 6.15 2.82
CA TRP A 51 -23.64 5.16 1.88
C TRP A 51 -24.52 3.91 1.90
N ASN A 52 -25.19 3.61 0.78
CA ASN A 52 -26.15 2.50 0.67
C ASN A 52 -27.14 2.44 1.85
N GLY A 53 -27.64 3.61 2.28
CA GLY A 53 -28.58 3.74 3.39
C GLY A 53 -27.94 3.76 4.80
N PHE A 54 -26.63 3.55 4.95
CA PHE A 54 -25.92 3.69 6.21
C PHE A 54 -25.41 5.13 6.39
N ARG A 55 -25.59 5.69 7.56
CA ARG A 55 -24.96 6.93 7.96
C ARG A 55 -23.54 6.66 8.42
N LEU A 56 -22.55 7.09 7.63
CA LEU A 56 -21.13 6.82 7.93
C LEU A 56 -20.62 7.66 9.11
N ASP A 57 -21.18 8.82 9.34
CA ASP A 57 -20.87 9.69 10.47
C ASP A 57 -21.35 9.13 11.84
N GLU A 58 -22.09 8.03 11.85
CA GLU A 58 -22.45 7.30 13.07
C GLU A 58 -21.48 6.17 13.43
N PHE A 59 -20.45 5.94 12.63
CA PHE A 59 -19.44 4.95 12.93
C PHE A 59 -18.37 5.53 13.85
N ASP A 60 -17.95 4.75 14.83
CA ASP A 60 -16.84 5.11 15.71
C ASP A 60 -15.51 5.06 14.94
N LYS A 61 -15.37 4.03 14.09
CA LYS A 61 -14.18 3.85 13.22
C LYS A 61 -14.56 3.41 11.83
N LEU A 62 -13.83 3.93 10.83
CA LEU A 62 -13.87 3.49 9.45
C LEU A 62 -12.45 3.11 8.99
N VAL A 63 -12.30 1.86 8.59
CA VAL A 63 -11.02 1.33 8.10
C VAL A 63 -11.00 1.44 6.59
N ILE A 64 -9.96 2.05 6.03
CA ILE A 64 -9.77 2.15 4.58
C ILE A 64 -8.76 1.08 4.17
N LEU A 65 -9.19 0.18 3.29
CA LEU A 65 -8.33 -0.86 2.71
C LEU A 65 -8.44 -0.84 1.18
N GLY A 66 -7.29 -0.91 0.53
CA GLY A 66 -7.26 -1.06 -0.92
C GLY A 66 -7.76 0.17 -1.67
N PHE A 67 -7.60 1.36 -1.08
CA PHE A 67 -7.88 2.60 -1.78
C PHE A 67 -6.79 2.87 -2.81
N ASP A 68 -6.98 2.34 -4.01
CA ASP A 68 -6.05 2.50 -5.13
C ASP A 68 -6.42 3.73 -5.94
N TYR A 69 -5.91 4.89 -5.50
CA TYR A 69 -6.10 6.16 -6.21
C TYR A 69 -5.49 6.17 -7.62
N GLN A 70 -4.76 5.13 -8.00
CA GLN A 70 -3.94 5.11 -9.20
C GLN A 70 -4.46 4.24 -10.32
N ASP A 71 -5.55 3.54 -10.12
CA ASP A 71 -6.13 2.73 -11.17
C ASP A 71 -6.95 3.48 -12.24
N PRO A 72 -7.09 4.83 -12.21
CA PRO A 72 -7.64 5.52 -13.37
C PRO A 72 -6.72 5.53 -14.59
N LEU A 73 -5.46 5.09 -14.44
CA LEU A 73 -4.51 5.02 -15.57
C LEU A 73 -4.42 3.62 -16.20
N ILE A 74 -4.97 2.60 -15.55
CA ILE A 74 -5.21 1.31 -16.18
C ILE A 74 -6.68 1.33 -16.59
N PRO A 75 -7.00 1.64 -17.85
CA PRO A 75 -8.39 1.57 -18.32
C PRO A 75 -8.92 0.18 -17.95
N ARG A 76 -10.05 0.13 -17.24
CA ARG A 76 -10.80 -1.12 -17.05
C ARG A 76 -10.99 -1.72 -18.43
N ALA A 77 -10.19 -2.72 -18.76
CA ALA A 77 -10.07 -3.36 -20.06
C ALA A 77 -10.40 -2.41 -21.22
N VAL A 78 -9.43 -1.90 -21.92
CA VAL A 78 -9.68 -1.17 -23.17
C VAL A 78 -10.34 -2.15 -24.13
N VAL A 79 -11.64 -2.35 -23.97
CA VAL A 79 -12.46 -3.21 -24.83
C VAL A 79 -12.75 -2.49 -26.13
N SER A 80 -12.53 -1.18 -26.19
CA SER A 80 -12.68 -0.43 -27.44
C SER A 80 -11.44 0.44 -27.71
N ALA A 81 -10.96 0.38 -28.95
CA ALA A 81 -9.97 1.32 -29.48
C ALA A 81 -10.56 2.74 -29.69
N ASP A 82 -11.78 3.00 -29.19
CA ASP A 82 -12.43 4.29 -29.31
C ASP A 82 -11.97 5.22 -28.21
N TRP A 83 -11.14 6.18 -28.58
CA TRP A 83 -10.62 7.24 -27.73
C TRP A 83 -11.72 8.04 -27.01
N SER A 84 -12.88 8.21 -27.61
CA SER A 84 -13.99 8.97 -27.02
C SER A 84 -14.58 8.26 -25.79
N ILE A 85 -14.65 6.93 -25.82
CA ILE A 85 -15.13 6.11 -24.70
C ILE A 85 -14.11 6.16 -23.55
N TRP A 86 -12.81 6.04 -23.85
CA TRP A 86 -11.75 6.16 -22.86
C TRP A 86 -11.78 7.52 -22.13
N GLN A 87 -11.99 8.60 -22.84
CA GLN A 87 -12.11 9.93 -22.23
C GLN A 87 -13.28 10.03 -21.26
N ILE A 88 -14.44 9.47 -21.65
CA ILE A 88 -15.62 9.48 -20.80
C ILE A 88 -15.36 8.67 -19.52
N ASP A 89 -14.85 7.46 -19.65
CA ASP A 89 -14.53 6.60 -18.50
C ASP A 89 -13.51 7.26 -17.56
N TYR A 90 -12.45 7.86 -18.12
CA TYR A 90 -11.47 8.61 -17.34
C TYR A 90 -12.10 9.76 -16.55
N VAL A 91 -12.96 10.56 -17.19
CA VAL A 91 -13.63 11.69 -16.51
C VAL A 91 -14.58 11.19 -15.42
N VAL A 92 -15.32 10.12 -15.66
CA VAL A 92 -16.22 9.51 -14.67
C VAL A 92 -15.42 9.01 -13.47
N ASP A 93 -14.34 8.28 -13.69
CA ASP A 93 -13.46 7.80 -12.62
C ASP A 93 -12.86 8.95 -11.81
N GLN A 94 -12.35 10.00 -12.49
CA GLN A 94 -11.81 11.18 -11.81
C GLN A 94 -12.86 11.89 -10.93
N GLN A 95 -14.10 12.02 -11.41
CA GLN A 95 -15.19 12.61 -10.63
C GLN A 95 -15.54 11.74 -9.43
N TYR A 96 -15.61 10.43 -9.62
CA TYR A 96 -15.90 9.47 -8.54
C TYR A 96 -14.82 9.54 -7.44
N TYR A 97 -13.54 9.47 -7.81
CA TYR A 97 -12.45 9.59 -6.84
C TYR A 97 -12.41 10.94 -6.12
N SER A 98 -12.67 12.03 -6.83
CA SER A 98 -12.78 13.35 -6.23
C SER A 98 -13.93 13.41 -5.23
N PHE A 99 -15.06 12.78 -5.54
CA PHE A 99 -16.20 12.70 -4.65
C PHE A 99 -15.88 11.85 -3.41
N ILE A 100 -15.30 10.64 -3.56
CA ILE A 100 -14.88 9.81 -2.43
C ILE A 100 -13.87 10.54 -1.55
N SER A 101 -12.90 11.25 -2.14
CA SER A 101 -11.97 12.10 -1.39
C SER A 101 -12.68 13.14 -0.54
N SER A 102 -13.74 13.74 -1.07
CA SER A 102 -14.56 14.72 -0.36
C SER A 102 -15.33 14.06 0.79
N VAL A 103 -15.87 12.86 0.57
CA VAL A 103 -16.56 12.07 1.60
C VAL A 103 -15.60 11.74 2.75
N LEU A 104 -14.41 11.21 2.45
CA LEU A 104 -13.44 10.84 3.48
C LEU A 104 -13.00 12.05 4.32
N ARG A 105 -12.73 13.18 3.68
CA ARG A 105 -12.36 14.42 4.37
C ARG A 105 -13.51 14.99 5.21
N ASP A 106 -14.74 14.88 4.76
CA ASP A 106 -15.89 15.34 5.54
C ASP A 106 -16.11 14.45 6.78
N LEU A 107 -15.95 13.14 6.65
CA LEU A 107 -16.01 12.21 7.77
C LEU A 107 -14.92 12.51 8.83
N GLU A 108 -13.67 12.74 8.41
CA GLU A 108 -12.60 13.16 9.30
C GLU A 108 -12.95 14.49 10.02
N ARG A 109 -13.47 15.47 9.29
CA ARG A 109 -13.90 16.77 9.85
C ARG A 109 -15.03 16.62 10.86
N ARG A 110 -15.89 15.62 10.70
CA ARG A 110 -16.98 15.28 11.64
C ARG A 110 -16.51 14.48 12.84
N GLY A 111 -15.23 14.10 12.89
CA GLY A 111 -14.63 13.40 14.03
C GLY A 111 -14.73 11.87 13.95
N VAL A 112 -15.10 11.30 12.80
CA VAL A 112 -15.03 9.85 12.59
C VAL A 112 -13.55 9.42 12.60
N CYS A 113 -13.20 8.43 13.40
CA CYS A 113 -11.85 7.89 13.43
C CYS A 113 -11.57 7.11 12.14
N MET A 114 -10.76 7.68 11.26
CA MET A 114 -10.37 7.03 10.00
C MET A 114 -9.07 6.25 10.19
N VAL A 115 -9.04 5.00 9.76
CA VAL A 115 -7.83 4.15 9.70
C VAL A 115 -7.61 3.69 8.25
N ASN A 116 -6.83 4.41 7.44
CA ASN A 116 -6.03 5.60 7.70
C ASN A 116 -6.73 6.90 7.29
N THR A 117 -6.14 8.04 7.70
CA THR A 117 -6.60 9.36 7.27
C THR A 117 -6.29 9.58 5.78
N TRP A 118 -7.12 10.42 5.12
CA TRP A 118 -6.86 10.80 3.73
C TRP A 118 -5.46 11.40 3.53
N ASP A 119 -5.03 12.25 4.47
CA ASP A 119 -3.74 12.91 4.36
C ASP A 119 -2.55 11.95 4.50
N SER A 120 -2.70 10.82 5.19
CA SER A 120 -1.66 9.80 5.26
C SER A 120 -1.56 8.97 3.98
N LEU A 121 -2.68 8.74 3.29
CA LEU A 121 -2.73 7.98 2.04
C LEU A 121 -1.98 8.68 0.90
N LYS A 122 -1.82 10.00 0.93
CA LYS A 122 -1.07 10.76 -0.10
C LYS A 122 0.37 10.29 -0.27
N TYR A 123 0.99 9.77 0.78
CA TYR A 123 2.37 9.28 0.72
C TYR A 123 2.53 8.00 -0.11
N ASN A 124 1.43 7.29 -0.37
CA ASN A 124 1.47 6.17 -1.31
C ASN A 124 1.61 6.64 -2.76
N PHE A 125 1.22 7.89 -3.05
CA PHE A 125 1.29 8.47 -4.39
C PHE A 125 2.50 9.37 -4.60
N SER A 126 3.23 9.71 -3.53
CA SER A 126 4.38 10.59 -3.58
C SER A 126 5.47 10.10 -2.65
N LYS A 127 6.24 9.11 -3.10
CA LYS A 127 7.28 8.45 -2.29
C LYS A 127 8.47 9.37 -2.01
N ALA A 128 8.81 10.29 -2.91
CA ALA A 128 9.82 11.31 -2.64
C ALA A 128 9.38 12.26 -1.51
N LEU A 129 8.08 12.62 -1.46
CA LEU A 129 7.53 13.43 -0.37
C LEU A 129 7.57 12.64 0.96
N LEU A 130 7.28 11.34 0.93
CA LEU A 130 7.42 10.47 2.10
C LEU A 130 8.84 10.51 2.66
N LEU A 131 9.84 10.24 1.80
CA LEU A 131 11.24 10.23 2.22
C LEU A 131 11.71 11.60 2.73
N SER A 132 11.30 12.69 2.07
CA SER A 132 11.56 14.06 2.55
C SER A 132 10.99 14.29 3.94
N ARG A 133 9.72 13.89 4.17
CA ARG A 133 9.05 14.02 5.46
C ARG A 133 9.74 13.22 6.56
N LEU A 134 10.15 11.99 6.28
CA LEU A 134 10.87 11.14 7.21
C LEU A 134 12.25 11.74 7.54
N GLN A 135 12.95 12.27 6.53
CA GLN A 135 14.25 12.94 6.71
C GLN A 135 14.12 14.19 7.60
N GLU A 136 13.12 15.03 7.36
CA GLU A 136 12.82 16.20 8.19
C GLU A 136 12.52 15.81 9.65
N SER A 137 11.92 14.65 9.85
CA SER A 137 11.62 14.11 11.18
C SER A 137 12.80 13.39 11.84
N GLY A 138 13.97 13.32 11.20
CA GLY A 138 15.22 12.78 11.76
C GLY A 138 15.35 11.25 11.71
N PHE A 139 14.51 10.57 10.93
CA PHE A 139 14.65 9.12 10.73
C PHE A 139 15.84 8.78 9.84
N LEU A 140 16.44 7.62 10.09
CA LEU A 140 17.51 7.10 9.26
C LEU A 140 16.94 6.59 7.94
N LEU A 141 17.47 7.09 6.83
CA LEU A 141 17.05 6.76 5.47
C LEU A 141 18.27 6.32 4.65
N PRO A 142 18.08 5.52 3.57
CA PRO A 142 19.11 5.34 2.56
C PRO A 142 19.45 6.70 1.92
N LYS A 143 20.58 6.80 1.27
CA LYS A 143 20.76 7.89 0.32
C LYS A 143 19.75 7.73 -0.81
N TRP A 144 19.09 8.81 -1.23
CA TRP A 144 18.06 8.76 -2.25
C TRP A 144 18.09 9.99 -3.15
N LEU A 145 17.57 9.83 -4.35
CA LEU A 145 17.37 10.89 -5.34
C LEU A 145 16.07 10.63 -6.09
N CYS A 146 15.25 11.67 -6.25
CA CYS A 146 14.13 11.65 -7.21
C CYS A 146 14.39 12.69 -8.28
N SER A 147 14.54 12.26 -9.54
CA SER A 147 14.90 13.17 -10.62
C SER A 147 14.34 12.71 -11.96
N ASN A 148 14.06 13.69 -12.84
CA ASN A 148 13.83 13.48 -14.25
C ASN A 148 15.06 13.85 -15.11
N GLU A 149 16.19 14.16 -14.50
CA GLU A 149 17.45 14.45 -15.18
C GLU A 149 18.32 13.19 -15.21
N MET A 150 18.55 12.65 -16.42
CA MET A 150 19.30 11.41 -16.63
C MET A 150 20.71 11.50 -16.07
N SER A 151 21.42 12.61 -16.29
CA SER A 151 22.79 12.81 -15.81
C SER A 151 22.89 12.75 -14.28
N ALA A 152 21.91 13.28 -13.55
CA ALA A 152 21.85 13.22 -12.10
C ALA A 152 21.63 11.78 -11.60
N VAL A 153 20.75 11.02 -12.26
CA VAL A 153 20.49 9.60 -11.96
C VAL A 153 21.72 8.74 -12.24
N GLU A 154 22.39 8.94 -13.39
CA GLU A 154 23.61 8.22 -13.76
C GLU A 154 24.76 8.49 -12.75
N LYS A 155 24.89 9.75 -12.34
CA LYS A 155 25.88 10.13 -11.31
C LYS A 155 25.58 9.41 -9.99
N PHE A 156 24.32 9.42 -9.52
CA PHE A 156 23.93 8.74 -8.30
C PHE A 156 24.24 7.23 -8.38
N CYS A 157 23.90 6.57 -9.50
CA CYS A 157 24.21 5.17 -9.72
C CYS A 157 25.71 4.86 -9.78
N THR A 158 26.54 5.82 -10.17
CA THR A 158 27.99 5.67 -10.19
C THR A 158 28.57 5.80 -8.77
N ASP A 159 28.07 6.76 -8.00
CA ASP A 159 28.57 7.05 -6.65
C ASP A 159 28.19 5.94 -5.64
N GLU A 160 26.99 5.34 -5.77
CA GLU A 160 26.43 4.37 -4.81
C GLU A 160 26.66 2.89 -5.17
N LYS A 161 27.42 2.54 -6.20
CA LYS A 161 27.77 1.17 -6.63
C LYS A 161 26.61 0.20 -6.85
N GLN A 162 25.68 0.10 -5.91
CA GLN A 162 24.46 -0.70 -5.97
C GLN A 162 23.26 0.17 -5.64
N VAL A 163 22.28 0.19 -6.51
CA VAL A 163 21.11 1.07 -6.46
C VAL A 163 19.85 0.27 -6.67
N ILE A 164 18.82 0.63 -5.94
CA ILE A 164 17.44 0.23 -6.19
C ILE A 164 16.65 1.40 -6.75
N TRP A 165 15.63 1.14 -7.53
CA TRP A 165 14.80 2.17 -8.12
C TRP A 165 13.31 1.81 -8.09
N ARG A 166 12.46 2.81 -8.21
CA ARG A 166 11.01 2.67 -8.39
C ARG A 166 10.42 3.92 -9.04
N PRO A 167 9.20 3.85 -9.59
CA PRO A 167 8.40 5.05 -9.87
C PRO A 167 8.18 5.86 -8.59
N ASN A 168 8.13 7.19 -8.71
CA ASN A 168 7.84 8.05 -7.56
C ASN A 168 6.41 7.87 -7.04
N ASN A 169 5.51 7.40 -7.88
CA ASN A 169 4.12 7.17 -7.54
C ASN A 169 3.81 5.68 -7.36
N GLY A 170 2.74 5.39 -6.61
CA GLY A 170 2.15 4.07 -6.52
C GLY A 170 2.84 3.08 -5.60
N ARG A 171 2.31 1.88 -5.67
CA ARG A 171 2.73 0.74 -4.85
C ARG A 171 3.79 -0.12 -5.52
N ALA A 172 4.39 0.37 -6.61
CA ALA A 172 5.45 -0.36 -7.27
C ALA A 172 6.56 -0.70 -6.26
N ALA A 173 6.94 -1.97 -6.21
CA ALA A 173 8.03 -2.41 -5.37
C ALA A 173 9.35 -1.78 -5.83
N TRP A 174 10.31 -1.68 -4.91
CA TRP A 174 11.67 -1.38 -5.25
C TRP A 174 12.24 -2.49 -6.14
N GLN A 175 12.96 -2.11 -7.18
CA GLN A 175 13.59 -3.01 -8.13
C GLN A 175 15.11 -2.85 -8.07
N LEU A 176 15.84 -3.96 -8.23
CA LEU A 176 17.28 -3.90 -8.37
C LEU A 176 17.67 -3.23 -9.68
N PHE A 177 18.61 -2.34 -9.56
CA PHE A 177 19.25 -1.71 -10.69
C PHE A 177 20.42 -2.58 -11.16
N LEU A 178 20.11 -3.58 -11.99
CA LEU A 178 21.11 -4.58 -12.39
C LEU A 178 22.03 -4.13 -13.52
N ASP A 179 21.64 -3.12 -14.30
CA ASP A 179 22.43 -2.71 -15.47
C ASP A 179 22.08 -1.29 -15.93
N LYS A 180 23.09 -0.53 -16.39
CA LYS A 180 22.87 0.78 -17.01
C LYS A 180 21.91 0.72 -18.21
N GLN A 181 21.85 -0.41 -18.91
CA GLN A 181 20.92 -0.58 -20.04
C GLN A 181 19.45 -0.56 -19.61
N ARG A 182 19.12 -0.93 -18.39
CA ARG A 182 17.74 -0.84 -17.86
C ARG A 182 17.31 0.57 -17.48
N LEU A 183 18.26 1.50 -17.23
CA LEU A 183 17.97 2.94 -17.14
C LEU A 183 17.29 3.47 -18.40
N TYR A 184 17.67 2.98 -19.57
CA TYR A 184 17.07 3.41 -20.82
C TYR A 184 15.66 2.88 -21.04
N CYS A 185 15.25 1.81 -20.34
CA CYS A 185 13.87 1.34 -20.35
C CYS A 185 12.95 2.25 -19.52
N VAL A 186 13.53 2.94 -18.54
CA VAL A 186 12.84 3.94 -17.71
C VAL A 186 13.37 5.29 -18.15
N ASP A 187 12.77 5.88 -19.16
CA ASP A 187 13.18 7.21 -19.63
C ASP A 187 12.84 8.28 -18.57
N PRO A 188 13.81 8.70 -17.71
CA PRO A 188 13.54 9.68 -16.67
C PRO A 188 13.08 11.02 -17.24
N SER A 189 13.41 11.32 -18.48
CA SER A 189 12.99 12.57 -19.15
C SER A 189 11.47 12.66 -19.31
N LYS A 190 10.78 11.50 -19.32
CA LYS A 190 9.32 11.43 -19.42
C LYS A 190 8.62 11.45 -18.08
N ALA A 191 9.26 10.87 -17.05
CA ALA A 191 8.72 10.85 -15.68
C ALA A 191 9.87 10.74 -14.67
N PRO A 192 9.83 11.47 -13.55
CA PRO A 192 10.85 11.36 -12.53
C PRO A 192 10.91 9.94 -11.95
N VAL A 193 12.11 9.45 -11.74
CA VAL A 193 12.39 8.17 -11.08
C VAL A 193 12.94 8.41 -9.68
N LEU A 194 12.58 7.55 -8.76
CA LEU A 194 13.13 7.50 -7.42
C LEU A 194 14.18 6.40 -7.37
N VAL A 195 15.40 6.76 -7.00
CA VAL A 195 16.52 5.84 -6.80
C VAL A 195 17.02 5.94 -5.35
N ALA A 196 17.50 4.83 -4.81
CA ALA A 196 18.08 4.79 -3.48
C ALA A 196 19.28 3.84 -3.43
N SER A 197 20.20 4.07 -2.46
CA SER A 197 21.27 3.14 -2.20
C SER A 197 20.71 1.78 -1.76
N HIS A 198 21.34 0.71 -2.24
CA HIS A 198 20.94 -0.66 -1.94
C HIS A 198 21.22 -1.02 -0.46
N PRO A 199 20.27 -1.61 0.27
CA PRO A 199 20.40 -1.88 1.71
C PRO A 199 21.21 -3.13 2.05
N GLY A 200 21.81 -3.80 1.09
CA GLY A 200 22.31 -5.16 1.28
C GLY A 200 21.19 -6.20 1.10
N PHE A 201 21.32 -7.38 1.71
CA PHE A 201 20.42 -8.52 1.44
C PHE A 201 19.31 -8.74 2.49
N GLN A 202 19.12 -7.81 3.44
CA GLN A 202 18.22 -8.02 4.59
C GLN A 202 17.20 -6.91 4.73
N LEU A 203 16.30 -6.76 3.77
CA LEU A 203 15.10 -5.96 3.98
C LEU A 203 14.09 -6.73 4.82
N GLN A 204 13.50 -5.98 5.76
CA GLN A 204 12.46 -6.44 6.66
C GLN A 204 11.17 -5.67 6.38
N ARG A 205 10.06 -6.29 6.69
CA ARG A 205 8.73 -5.66 6.64
C ARG A 205 8.10 -5.70 8.02
N ALA A 206 7.72 -4.54 8.53
CA ALA A 206 6.96 -4.45 9.76
C ALA A 206 5.55 -3.94 9.49
N PHE A 207 4.55 -4.58 10.06
CA PHE A 207 3.16 -4.13 10.06
C PHE A 207 2.88 -3.44 11.39
N VAL A 208 2.59 -2.14 11.32
CA VAL A 208 2.41 -1.26 12.47
C VAL A 208 0.95 -0.83 12.55
N CYS A 209 0.35 -0.90 13.73
CA CYS A 209 -0.97 -0.32 13.98
C CYS A 209 -0.98 0.43 15.31
N GLY A 210 -1.35 1.69 15.28
CA GLY A 210 -1.35 2.55 16.46
C GLY A 210 0.05 2.65 17.07
N THR A 211 0.21 2.14 18.27
CA THR A 211 1.47 2.19 19.04
C THR A 211 2.27 0.88 19.03
N GLU A 212 1.88 -0.08 18.18
CA GLU A 212 2.48 -1.41 18.19
C GLU A 212 2.95 -1.86 16.81
N VAL A 213 4.04 -2.62 16.80
CA VAL A 213 4.43 -3.47 15.66
C VAL A 213 3.68 -4.80 15.83
N LEU A 214 2.69 -5.04 14.98
CA LEU A 214 1.87 -6.26 15.06
C LEU A 214 2.61 -7.49 14.57
N LEU A 215 3.41 -7.33 13.50
CA LEU A 215 4.15 -8.42 12.86
C LEU A 215 5.38 -7.83 12.17
N ALA A 216 6.54 -8.45 12.35
CA ALA A 216 7.75 -8.14 11.60
C ALA A 216 8.29 -9.40 10.91
N LEU A 217 8.70 -9.26 9.65
CA LEU A 217 9.07 -10.34 8.77
C LEU A 217 10.36 -10.04 8.00
N HIS A 218 11.23 -11.05 7.90
CA HIS A 218 12.19 -11.13 6.81
C HIS A 218 11.53 -11.71 5.56
N CYS A 219 11.95 -11.22 4.38
CA CYS A 219 11.52 -11.73 3.08
C CYS A 219 12.75 -12.08 2.24
N SER A 220 12.78 -13.27 1.64
CA SER A 220 13.95 -13.75 0.86
C SER A 220 14.22 -12.97 -0.42
N ALA A 221 13.21 -12.27 -0.96
CA ALA A 221 13.36 -11.48 -2.18
C ALA A 221 12.59 -10.15 -2.07
N PRO A 222 13.12 -9.20 -1.31
CA PRO A 222 12.41 -7.95 -1.00
C PRO A 222 12.28 -6.97 -2.19
N TYR A 223 13.02 -7.21 -3.28
CA TYR A 223 13.11 -6.29 -4.42
C TYR A 223 12.24 -6.71 -5.61
N ALA A 224 11.66 -7.87 -5.56
CA ALA A 224 10.92 -8.33 -6.72
C ALA A 224 9.61 -7.56 -6.82
N ALA A 225 9.44 -6.82 -7.91
CA ALA A 225 8.13 -6.54 -8.46
C ALA A 225 7.40 -7.86 -8.77
N ASP A 226 8.17 -8.90 -9.01
CA ASP A 226 7.70 -10.24 -9.25
C ASP A 226 7.55 -10.95 -7.92
N PHE A 227 6.32 -11.02 -7.42
CA PHE A 227 5.95 -11.90 -6.30
C PHE A 227 6.39 -13.36 -6.51
N GLU A 228 6.81 -13.71 -7.71
CA GLU A 228 7.40 -15.01 -8.04
C GLU A 228 8.65 -15.34 -7.23
N TYR A 229 9.39 -14.33 -6.75
CA TYR A 229 10.63 -14.51 -5.98
C TYR A 229 10.46 -14.38 -4.46
N MET A 230 9.30 -13.97 -3.95
CA MET A 230 9.03 -14.03 -2.51
C MET A 230 8.74 -15.49 -2.11
N GLU A 231 9.75 -16.31 -2.15
CA GLU A 231 9.55 -17.75 -1.89
C GLU A 231 9.39 -18.06 -0.41
N GLN A 232 10.00 -17.25 0.46
CA GLN A 232 10.04 -17.55 1.90
C GLN A 232 9.91 -16.29 2.74
N VAL A 233 9.09 -16.39 3.78
CA VAL A 233 8.95 -15.38 4.83
C VAL A 233 9.07 -16.04 6.19
N TRP A 234 9.67 -15.35 7.15
CA TRP A 234 9.74 -15.80 8.54
C TRP A 234 9.69 -14.61 9.50
N CYS A 235 9.15 -14.83 10.70
CA CYS A 235 9.11 -13.80 11.72
C CYS A 235 10.53 -13.37 12.12
N CYS A 236 10.69 -12.08 12.37
CA CYS A 236 11.88 -11.52 12.99
C CYS A 236 11.52 -10.76 14.26
N ASP A 237 12.49 -10.66 15.17
CA ASP A 237 12.36 -9.81 16.34
C ASP A 237 12.62 -8.36 15.93
N SER A 238 11.65 -7.50 16.15
CA SER A 238 11.75 -6.06 15.90
C SER A 238 11.72 -5.23 17.19
N THR A 239 11.83 -5.87 18.35
CA THR A 239 11.66 -5.22 19.66
C THR A 239 12.59 -4.03 19.82
N ALA A 240 13.84 -4.17 19.39
CA ALA A 240 14.86 -3.12 19.51
C ALA A 240 14.51 -1.85 18.70
N VAL A 241 13.83 -1.98 17.57
CA VAL A 241 13.52 -0.88 16.63
C VAL A 241 12.03 -0.51 16.61
N ALA A 242 11.20 -1.23 17.35
CA ALA A 242 9.74 -1.06 17.31
C ALA A 242 9.28 0.38 17.59
N GLY A 243 9.90 1.04 18.59
CA GLY A 243 9.58 2.42 18.93
C GLY A 243 9.86 3.41 17.79
N GLU A 244 10.97 3.25 17.07
CA GLU A 244 11.29 4.11 15.92
C GLU A 244 10.37 3.81 14.71
N LEU A 245 10.00 2.54 14.49
CA LEU A 245 9.06 2.17 13.42
C LEU A 245 7.67 2.76 13.67
N VAL A 246 7.17 2.67 14.90
CA VAL A 246 5.90 3.28 15.31
C VAL A 246 5.95 4.80 15.14
N ALA A 247 7.02 5.44 15.61
CA ALA A 247 7.20 6.89 15.48
C ALA A 247 7.26 7.33 14.00
N ALA A 248 7.89 6.55 13.14
CA ALA A 248 7.98 6.83 11.72
C ALA A 248 6.59 6.78 11.06
N VAL A 249 5.79 5.75 11.34
CA VAL A 249 4.41 5.65 10.86
C VAL A 249 3.58 6.83 11.35
N ALA A 250 3.63 7.13 12.65
CA ALA A 250 2.89 8.25 13.24
C ALA A 250 3.28 9.61 12.62
N SER A 251 4.55 9.81 12.21
CA SER A 251 5.01 11.04 11.57
C SER A 251 4.37 11.30 10.20
N THR A 252 3.84 10.27 9.56
CA THR A 252 3.07 10.36 8.31
C THR A 252 1.57 10.62 8.54
N GLY A 253 1.12 10.57 9.78
CA GLY A 253 -0.30 10.64 10.14
C GLY A 253 -1.05 9.32 9.91
N ALA A 254 -0.36 8.24 9.57
CA ALA A 254 -0.97 6.93 9.44
C ALA A 254 -1.13 6.25 10.81
N THR A 255 -2.21 5.50 10.95
CA THR A 255 -2.46 4.61 12.10
C THR A 255 -2.09 3.17 11.77
N TRP A 256 -2.30 2.75 10.52
CA TRP A 256 -2.01 1.43 9.99
C TRP A 256 -1.06 1.54 8.80
N ALA A 257 0.06 0.82 8.85
CA ALA A 257 1.01 0.85 7.74
C ALA A 257 1.93 -0.38 7.71
N GLN A 258 2.49 -0.65 6.54
CA GLN A 258 3.66 -1.51 6.37
C GLN A 258 4.89 -0.64 6.22
N VAL A 259 5.94 -0.93 6.99
CA VAL A 259 7.24 -0.27 6.89
C VAL A 259 8.24 -1.24 6.26
N LEU A 260 8.92 -0.80 5.21
CA LEU A 260 10.06 -1.51 4.61
C LEU A 260 11.34 -0.90 5.15
N TYR A 261 12.18 -1.68 5.81
CA TYR A 261 13.38 -1.19 6.49
C TYR A 261 14.50 -2.24 6.50
N THR A 262 15.68 -1.79 6.86
CA THR A 262 16.80 -2.63 7.30
C THR A 262 17.37 -2.08 8.60
N GLU A 263 18.07 -2.89 9.35
CA GLU A 263 18.74 -2.42 10.57
C GLU A 263 20.18 -2.03 10.29
N ILE A 264 20.57 -0.83 10.71
CA ILE A 264 21.92 -0.31 10.65
C ILE A 264 22.27 0.22 12.04
N ASP A 265 23.28 -0.37 12.68
CA ASP A 265 23.74 0.00 14.02
C ASP A 265 22.61 0.06 15.07
N GLY A 266 21.67 -0.90 15.01
CA GLY A 266 20.53 -1.00 15.92
C GLY A 266 19.41 0.02 15.68
N ARG A 267 19.42 0.72 14.55
CA ARG A 267 18.37 1.65 14.13
C ARG A 267 17.74 1.22 12.82
N PRO A 268 16.43 1.45 12.63
CA PRO A 268 15.78 1.14 11.36
C PRO A 268 16.13 2.19 10.31
N CYS A 269 16.76 1.77 9.22
CA CYS A 269 16.91 2.55 8.00
C CYS A 269 15.70 2.31 7.11
N ILE A 270 14.84 3.32 6.95
CA ILE A 270 13.51 3.18 6.36
C ILE A 270 13.56 3.45 4.87
N TYR A 271 13.05 2.51 4.07
CA TYR A 271 12.97 2.57 2.61
C TYR A 271 11.59 2.94 2.08
N ASP A 272 10.54 2.55 2.81
CA ASP A 272 9.16 2.84 2.44
C ASP A 272 8.23 2.74 3.64
N ILE A 273 7.15 3.51 3.60
CA ILE A 273 5.95 3.33 4.42
C ILE A 273 4.76 3.28 3.46
N ASP A 274 4.02 2.17 3.53
CA ASP A 274 2.77 1.98 2.81
C ASP A 274 1.61 2.06 3.81
N SER A 275 0.82 3.13 3.72
CA SER A 275 -0.33 3.37 4.60
C SER A 275 -1.61 2.65 4.15
N ASP A 276 -1.52 1.82 3.12
CA ASP A 276 -2.61 0.94 2.68
C ASP A 276 -2.02 -0.39 2.20
N PRO A 277 -1.37 -1.13 3.13
CA PRO A 277 -0.57 -2.28 2.77
C PRO A 277 -1.42 -3.43 2.22
N LYS A 278 -0.97 -4.01 1.13
CA LYS A 278 -1.48 -5.28 0.61
C LYS A 278 -0.70 -6.42 1.25
N TYR A 279 -1.39 -7.30 1.96
CA TYR A 279 -0.80 -8.44 2.67
C TYR A 279 -1.43 -9.79 2.33
N GLY A 280 -2.28 -9.85 1.31
CA GLY A 280 -2.89 -11.09 0.81
C GLY A 280 -1.90 -12.14 0.32
N TRP A 281 -0.68 -11.71 0.01
CA TRP A 281 0.46 -12.58 -0.35
C TRP A 281 1.09 -13.31 0.84
N LEU A 282 0.80 -12.89 2.07
CA LEU A 282 1.32 -13.58 3.25
C LEU A 282 0.77 -15.01 3.34
N PRO A 283 1.58 -15.96 3.85
CA PRO A 283 1.09 -17.28 4.23
C PRO A 283 -0.10 -17.19 5.17
N ILE A 284 -1.02 -18.14 5.07
CA ILE A 284 -2.30 -18.10 5.78
C ILE A 284 -2.15 -17.91 7.31
N GLU A 285 -1.10 -18.50 7.90
CA GLU A 285 -0.86 -18.39 9.35
C GLU A 285 -0.52 -16.94 9.75
N PHE A 286 0.39 -16.29 9.00
CA PHE A 286 0.76 -14.89 9.25
C PHE A 286 -0.39 -13.94 8.96
N ARG A 287 -1.14 -14.21 7.89
CA ARG A 287 -2.29 -13.40 7.51
C ARG A 287 -3.42 -13.48 8.53
N ASN A 288 -3.74 -14.70 9.01
CA ASN A 288 -4.74 -14.89 10.07
C ASN A 288 -4.31 -14.21 11.37
N TYR A 289 -3.03 -14.34 11.74
CA TYR A 289 -2.47 -13.65 12.89
C TYR A 289 -2.60 -12.13 12.75
N LEU A 290 -2.16 -11.58 11.61
CA LEU A 290 -2.18 -10.14 11.35
C LEU A 290 -3.62 -9.58 11.37
N ASN A 291 -4.57 -10.26 10.72
CA ASN A 291 -5.98 -9.88 10.73
C ASN A 291 -6.57 -9.90 12.14
N HIS A 292 -6.21 -10.90 12.95
CA HIS A 292 -6.69 -10.99 14.31
C HIS A 292 -6.11 -9.87 15.17
N ARG A 293 -4.80 -9.63 15.10
CA ARG A 293 -4.12 -8.55 15.83
C ARG A 293 -4.63 -7.16 15.43
N LEU A 294 -4.85 -6.95 14.13
CA LEU A 294 -5.42 -5.69 13.62
C LEU A 294 -6.85 -5.51 14.13
N ALA A 295 -7.67 -6.57 14.15
CA ALA A 295 -9.01 -6.52 14.71
C ALA A 295 -9.01 -6.21 16.23
N GLU A 296 -8.10 -6.82 17.03
CA GLU A 296 -7.93 -6.51 18.44
C GLU A 296 -7.60 -5.02 18.65
N GLN A 297 -6.68 -4.46 17.88
CA GLN A 297 -6.31 -3.04 17.92
C GLN A 297 -7.48 -2.11 17.53
N LEU A 298 -8.20 -2.46 16.47
CA LEU A 298 -9.36 -1.68 16.01
C LEU A 298 -10.49 -1.68 17.05
N LEU A 299 -10.69 -2.80 17.74
CA LEU A 299 -11.68 -2.99 18.78
C LEU A 299 -11.23 -2.49 20.17
N GLU A 300 -9.96 -2.08 20.30
CA GLU A 300 -9.36 -1.63 21.57
C GLU A 300 -9.46 -2.66 22.69
N ILE A 301 -9.30 -3.93 22.35
CA ILE A 301 -9.34 -5.04 23.30
C ILE A 301 -7.95 -5.59 23.59
N PRO A 302 -7.76 -6.23 24.77
CA PRO A 302 -6.47 -6.82 25.12
C PRO A 302 -6.01 -7.87 24.11
N VAL A 303 -4.69 -7.94 23.93
CA VAL A 303 -4.05 -8.93 23.08
C VAL A 303 -4.30 -10.34 23.61
N THR A 304 -4.90 -11.17 22.79
CA THR A 304 -5.18 -12.59 23.11
C THR A 304 -4.40 -13.56 22.23
N THR A 305 -3.86 -13.07 21.12
CA THR A 305 -3.25 -13.90 20.08
C THR A 305 -1.74 -13.99 20.26
N ALA A 306 -1.22 -15.21 20.36
CA ALA A 306 0.22 -15.45 20.40
C ALA A 306 0.85 -15.29 19.01
N VAL A 307 2.05 -14.71 18.96
CA VAL A 307 2.83 -14.62 17.73
C VAL A 307 3.02 -16.04 17.15
N PRO A 308 2.81 -16.25 15.85
CA PRO A 308 3.09 -17.54 15.25
C PRO A 308 4.57 -17.89 15.46
N LEU A 309 4.83 -19.00 16.13
CA LEU A 309 6.18 -19.57 16.24
C LEU A 309 6.52 -20.20 14.88
N GLY A 310 6.59 -19.38 13.85
CA GLY A 310 6.71 -19.85 12.50
C GLY A 310 8.16 -20.06 12.09
N GLY A 311 8.46 -21.29 11.64
CA GLY A 311 9.53 -21.53 10.70
C GLY A 311 9.31 -20.79 9.38
N MET A 312 10.24 -20.92 8.42
CA MET A 312 10.07 -20.38 7.08
C MET A 312 8.78 -20.91 6.45
N ALA A 313 7.91 -20.00 6.03
CA ALA A 313 6.69 -20.31 5.29
C ALA A 313 6.77 -19.75 3.88
N ARG A 314 6.14 -20.43 2.94
CA ARG A 314 6.10 -19.99 1.54
C ARG A 314 5.02 -18.93 1.35
N ALA A 315 5.37 -17.81 0.72
CA ALA A 315 4.40 -16.78 0.35
C ALA A 315 3.33 -17.36 -0.59
N GLU A 316 2.08 -16.97 -0.38
CA GLU A 316 0.99 -17.34 -1.29
C GLU A 316 1.05 -16.48 -2.55
N ARG A 317 0.93 -17.12 -3.71
CA ARG A 317 0.82 -16.39 -4.97
C ARG A 317 -0.55 -15.74 -5.05
N ASP A 318 -0.60 -14.42 -5.22
CA ASP A 318 -1.84 -13.75 -5.58
C ASP A 318 -2.12 -13.97 -7.07
N SER A 319 -2.97 -14.97 -7.35
CA SER A 319 -3.31 -15.36 -8.72
C SER A 319 -4.01 -14.26 -9.53
N LEU A 320 -4.63 -13.27 -8.87
CA LEU A 320 -5.30 -12.15 -9.52
C LEU A 320 -4.31 -11.12 -10.03
N PHE A 321 -3.28 -10.79 -9.23
CA PHE A 321 -2.24 -9.86 -9.64
C PHE A 321 -1.40 -10.42 -10.79
N VAL A 322 -0.99 -11.68 -10.71
CA VAL A 322 -0.25 -12.37 -11.78
C VAL A 322 -1.09 -12.43 -13.07
N ARG A 323 -2.40 -12.70 -12.98
CA ARG A 323 -3.30 -12.68 -14.13
C ARG A 323 -3.41 -11.30 -14.75
N ARG A 324 -3.56 -10.23 -13.94
CA ARG A 324 -3.61 -8.85 -14.47
C ARG A 324 -2.32 -8.47 -15.17
N MET A 325 -1.18 -8.78 -14.56
CA MET A 325 0.14 -8.48 -15.16
C MET A 325 0.40 -9.27 -16.45
N LEU A 326 0.04 -10.55 -16.51
CA LEU A 326 0.18 -11.38 -17.71
C LEU A 326 -0.75 -10.92 -18.83
N VAL A 327 -1.99 -10.51 -18.52
CA VAL A 327 -2.91 -9.92 -19.51
C VAL A 327 -2.33 -8.63 -20.07
N THR A 328 -1.84 -7.72 -19.22
CA THR A 328 -1.25 -6.45 -19.67
C THR A 328 0.01 -6.66 -20.51
N LEU A 329 0.87 -7.61 -20.15
CA LEU A 329 2.07 -7.95 -20.94
C LEU A 329 1.70 -8.58 -22.28
N HIS A 330 0.71 -9.48 -22.31
CA HIS A 330 0.22 -10.10 -23.56
C HIS A 330 -0.41 -9.08 -24.51
N GLU A 331 -1.17 -8.12 -23.97
CA GLU A 331 -1.76 -7.04 -24.74
C GLU A 331 -0.72 -6.07 -25.29
N LEU A 332 0.33 -5.76 -24.52
CA LEU A 332 1.46 -4.95 -24.97
C LEU A 332 2.29 -5.64 -26.06
N GLU A 333 2.47 -6.95 -25.98
CA GLU A 333 3.13 -7.74 -27.04
C GLU A 333 2.25 -7.83 -28.28
N ALA A 334 0.96 -8.09 -28.16
CA ALA A 334 0.04 -8.16 -29.29
C ALA A 334 -0.03 -6.82 -30.06
N ASN A 335 -0.02 -5.69 -29.34
CA ASN A 335 -0.01 -4.36 -29.95
C ASN A 335 1.32 -4.02 -30.67
N LYS A 336 2.45 -4.59 -30.24
CA LYS A 336 3.73 -4.43 -30.97
C LYS A 336 3.71 -5.08 -32.36
N TYR A 337 2.99 -6.17 -32.54
CA TYR A 337 2.87 -6.88 -33.82
C TYR A 337 1.73 -6.38 -34.70
N ALA A 338 0.78 -5.60 -34.15
CA ALA A 338 -0.31 -5.01 -34.93
C ALA A 338 0.08 -3.66 -35.60
N THR A 339 1.21 -3.08 -35.23
CA THR A 339 1.72 -1.80 -35.76
C THR A 339 2.97 -1.96 -36.64
N SER A 340 3.40 -3.18 -36.90
CA SER A 340 4.43 -3.55 -37.91
C SER A 340 3.79 -4.17 -39.17
#